data_803ca31d8111628e00b9d0f4f0b88848
#
_entry.id   803ca31d8111628e00b9d0f4f0b88848
#
_cell.length_a   1.000
_cell.length_b   1.000
_cell.length_c   1.000
_cell.angle_alpha   90.00
_cell.angle_beta   90.00
_cell.angle_gamma   90.00
#
_symmetry.space_group_name_H-M   'P 1'
#
loop_
_entity.id
_entity.type
_entity.pdbx_description
1 polymer ?
#
loop_
_entity_poly.entity_id
_entity_poly.type
_entity_poly.pdbx_seq_one_letter_code
_entity_poly.pdbx_strand_id
1 'polypeptide(L)'
;MPPVAIIAVYFGRLPSYFDLWLTSCRFNPGFDWLVFTDCDWRAFDIPANVHMHALTLDEFRRVAADALGIPVRFGSPYKVCDFRPAYWMLLPLAGRPYAYWGHCDLDMIFGRLDRFICADILDGAEKIFSVGHLTLYRNCPEANFMFRRHHPELNWVEILSDERHRGFDEHIGVNRIWRYHGGRTYVDETIIADLDPHVRRLEFVNALRNRRQQLFYFDQGKVLCGVYSGGRWSTSEYMYVHFQKRAMARRSCDPYASRFAIASDGFGGLAAVPPGKDLIREYNPARLADLSKELPHRVRRLIRSVRGKIA
;
A
#
# COMPACT_ATOMS: atom_id res chain seq x y z
N MET A 1 13.33 -8.39 15.40
CA MET A 1 11.99 -8.58 14.82
C MET A 1 12.03 -9.90 14.04
N PRO A 2 10.96 -10.74 14.08
CA PRO A 2 10.91 -11.94 13.26
C PRO A 2 10.95 -11.57 11.76
N PRO A 3 11.49 -12.42 10.89
CA PRO A 3 11.61 -12.12 9.47
C PRO A 3 10.23 -12.02 8.80
N VAL A 4 10.03 -10.96 8.01
CA VAL A 4 8.78 -10.64 7.31
C VAL A 4 9.05 -10.49 5.83
N ALA A 5 8.29 -11.21 4.98
CA ALA A 5 8.28 -11.02 3.53
C ALA A 5 7.08 -10.18 3.08
N ILE A 6 7.31 -9.19 2.24
CA ILE A 6 6.26 -8.40 1.60
C ILE A 6 6.33 -8.64 0.09
N ILE A 7 5.26 -9.17 -0.48
CA ILE A 7 5.19 -9.58 -1.88
C ILE A 7 4.51 -8.48 -2.70
N ALA A 8 5.14 -8.06 -3.78
CA ALA A 8 4.55 -7.20 -4.80
C ALA A 8 4.51 -7.94 -6.14
N VAL A 9 3.32 -8.12 -6.71
CA VAL A 9 3.15 -8.68 -8.06
C VAL A 9 2.67 -7.55 -8.96
N TYR A 10 3.45 -7.25 -9.99
CA TYR A 10 3.16 -6.11 -10.86
C TYR A 10 3.53 -6.40 -12.32
N PHE A 11 2.58 -6.17 -13.23
CA PHE A 11 2.75 -6.40 -14.66
C PHE A 11 2.52 -5.12 -15.45
N GLY A 12 3.30 -4.93 -16.52
CA GLY A 12 3.18 -3.83 -17.46
C GLY A 12 4.33 -2.84 -17.38
N ARG A 13 4.19 -1.68 -16.76
CA ARG A 13 5.23 -0.66 -16.69
C ARG A 13 5.42 -0.17 -15.26
N LEU A 14 6.64 -0.32 -14.73
CA LEU A 14 6.99 0.20 -13.40
C LEU A 14 6.68 1.71 -13.28
N PRO A 15 6.22 2.18 -12.12
CA PRO A 15 6.01 3.61 -11.88
C PRO A 15 7.28 4.42 -12.15
N SER A 16 7.15 5.63 -12.68
CA SER A 16 8.29 6.53 -12.96
C SER A 16 9.10 6.92 -11.72
N TYR A 17 8.58 6.65 -10.53
CA TYR A 17 9.18 6.89 -9.22
C TYR A 17 9.54 5.58 -8.50
N PHE A 18 9.70 4.48 -9.22
CA PHE A 18 10.04 3.18 -8.62
C PHE A 18 11.36 3.22 -7.84
N ASP A 19 12.30 4.03 -8.24
CA ASP A 19 13.53 4.34 -7.50
C ASP A 19 13.28 4.93 -6.10
N LEU A 20 12.28 5.81 -5.95
CA LEU A 20 11.89 6.35 -4.63
C LEU A 20 11.17 5.30 -3.79
N TRP A 21 10.40 4.42 -4.41
CA TRP A 21 9.83 3.24 -3.75
C TRP A 21 10.94 2.33 -3.22
N LEU A 22 11.95 2.00 -4.04
CA LEU A 22 13.13 1.23 -3.65
C LEU A 22 13.91 1.92 -2.53
N THR A 23 14.08 3.24 -2.61
CA THR A 23 14.70 4.03 -1.54
C THR A 23 13.93 3.86 -0.22
N SER A 24 12.60 3.91 -0.25
CA SER A 24 11.79 3.71 0.95
C SER A 24 11.91 2.29 1.53
N CYS A 25 12.03 1.27 0.69
CA CYS A 25 12.31 -0.11 1.11
C CYS A 25 13.68 -0.23 1.81
N ARG A 26 14.71 0.44 1.28
CA ARG A 26 16.08 0.44 1.83
C ARG A 26 16.14 0.87 3.30
N PHE A 27 15.27 1.78 3.73
CA PHE A 27 15.19 2.23 5.12
C PHE A 27 14.49 1.23 6.06
N ASN A 28 14.08 0.07 5.57
CA ASN A 28 13.39 -0.97 6.33
C ASN A 28 14.13 -2.33 6.24
N PRO A 29 15.39 -2.44 6.70
CA PRO A 29 16.20 -3.65 6.51
C PRO A 29 15.68 -4.89 7.25
N GLY A 30 14.71 -4.75 8.15
CA GLY A 30 14.04 -5.85 8.83
C GLY A 30 12.90 -6.50 8.04
N PHE A 31 12.62 -6.00 6.83
CA PHE A 31 11.61 -6.52 5.91
C PHE A 31 12.26 -6.88 4.58
N ASP A 32 11.89 -8.00 4.01
CA ASP A 32 12.29 -8.38 2.66
C ASP A 32 11.11 -8.13 1.70
N TRP A 33 11.38 -7.44 0.58
CA TRP A 33 10.41 -7.29 -0.51
C TRP A 33 10.70 -8.28 -1.62
N LEU A 34 9.70 -9.07 -1.99
CA LEU A 34 9.75 -10.01 -3.11
C LEU A 34 8.90 -9.44 -4.26
N VAL A 35 9.54 -8.91 -5.28
CA VAL A 35 8.86 -8.25 -6.40
C VAL A 35 8.84 -9.18 -7.61
N PHE A 36 7.66 -9.58 -8.03
CA PHE A 36 7.43 -10.44 -9.20
C PHE A 36 6.86 -9.60 -10.33
N THR A 37 7.56 -9.54 -11.47
CA THR A 37 7.21 -8.63 -12.57
C THR A 37 7.75 -9.09 -13.92
N ASP A 38 7.08 -8.66 -15.00
CA ASP A 38 7.56 -8.76 -16.39
C ASP A 38 8.31 -7.49 -16.84
N CYS A 39 8.39 -6.47 -15.99
CA CYS A 39 9.06 -5.22 -16.30
C CYS A 39 10.58 -5.35 -16.24
N ASP A 40 11.29 -4.55 -17.03
CA ASP A 40 12.75 -4.44 -16.91
C ASP A 40 13.14 -3.56 -15.71
N TRP A 41 13.93 -4.11 -14.79
CA TRP A 41 14.42 -3.43 -13.59
C TRP A 41 15.94 -3.23 -13.57
N ARG A 42 16.67 -3.62 -14.63
CA ARG A 42 18.15 -3.59 -14.67
C ARG A 42 18.74 -2.19 -14.55
N ALA A 43 17.95 -1.15 -14.84
CA ALA A 43 18.36 0.24 -14.71
C ALA A 43 18.26 0.80 -13.28
N PHE A 44 17.71 0.04 -12.32
CA PHE A 44 17.51 0.49 -10.94
C PHE A 44 18.57 -0.07 -9.99
N ASP A 45 18.96 0.72 -9.00
CA ASP A 45 19.81 0.28 -7.89
C ASP A 45 18.94 -0.44 -6.84
N ILE A 46 18.94 -1.78 -6.91
CA ILE A 46 18.08 -2.62 -6.07
C ILE A 46 18.69 -2.78 -4.68
N PRO A 47 17.99 -2.39 -3.60
CA PRO A 47 18.46 -2.58 -2.23
C PRO A 47 18.60 -4.06 -1.87
N ALA A 48 19.51 -4.38 -0.94
CA ALA A 48 19.80 -5.76 -0.53
C ALA A 48 18.58 -6.52 0.03
N ASN A 49 17.58 -5.81 0.54
CA ASN A 49 16.33 -6.35 1.06
C ASN A 49 15.18 -6.35 0.04
N VAL A 50 15.45 -6.06 -1.24
CA VAL A 50 14.48 -6.16 -2.34
C VAL A 50 14.97 -7.24 -3.32
N HIS A 51 14.16 -8.25 -3.55
CA HIS A 51 14.47 -9.38 -4.41
C HIS A 51 13.55 -9.33 -5.63
N MET A 52 14.14 -9.09 -6.80
CA MET A 52 13.40 -9.01 -8.07
C MET A 52 13.34 -10.39 -8.73
N HIS A 53 12.14 -10.78 -9.13
CA HIS A 53 11.87 -12.05 -9.80
C HIS A 53 11.17 -11.79 -11.13
N ALA A 54 11.72 -12.34 -12.20
CA ALA A 54 11.07 -12.34 -13.51
C ALA A 54 9.85 -13.27 -13.45
N LEU A 55 8.69 -12.75 -13.80
CA LEU A 55 7.45 -13.51 -13.88
C LEU A 55 6.52 -12.80 -14.87
N THR A 56 6.05 -13.51 -15.88
CA THR A 56 5.03 -13.01 -16.80
C THR A 56 3.63 -13.26 -16.26
N LEU A 57 2.65 -12.49 -16.73
CA LEU A 57 1.24 -12.68 -16.37
C LEU A 57 0.74 -14.10 -16.71
N ASP A 58 1.21 -14.67 -17.84
CA ASP A 58 0.84 -16.03 -18.24
C ASP A 58 1.48 -17.11 -17.37
N GLU A 59 2.71 -16.91 -16.92
CA GLU A 59 3.35 -17.81 -15.95
C GLU A 59 2.63 -17.75 -14.61
N PHE A 60 2.32 -16.55 -14.10
CA PHE A 60 1.52 -16.40 -12.88
C PHE A 60 0.17 -17.12 -13.01
N ARG A 61 -0.53 -16.97 -14.15
CA ARG A 61 -1.80 -17.65 -14.42
C ARG A 61 -1.67 -19.17 -14.33
N ARG A 62 -0.62 -19.75 -14.95
CA ARG A 62 -0.37 -21.20 -14.90
C ARG A 62 -0.07 -21.66 -13.48
N VAL A 63 0.86 -21.00 -12.80
CA VAL A 63 1.20 -21.33 -11.40
C VAL A 63 -0.04 -21.27 -10.50
N ALA A 64 -0.88 -20.23 -10.65
CA ALA A 64 -2.10 -20.10 -9.87
C ALA A 64 -3.12 -21.21 -10.18
N ALA A 65 -3.31 -21.57 -11.45
CA ALA A 65 -4.22 -22.65 -11.83
C ALA A 65 -3.76 -24.00 -11.26
N ASP A 66 -2.48 -24.30 -11.39
CA ASP A 66 -1.89 -25.57 -10.92
C ASP A 66 -1.94 -25.68 -9.39
N ALA A 67 -1.51 -24.63 -8.67
CA ALA A 67 -1.45 -24.65 -7.20
C ALA A 67 -2.85 -24.61 -6.54
N LEU A 68 -3.82 -23.97 -7.18
CA LEU A 68 -5.19 -23.88 -6.64
C LEU A 68 -6.11 -25.01 -7.13
N GLY A 69 -5.76 -25.69 -8.22
CA GLY A 69 -6.57 -26.73 -8.85
C GLY A 69 -7.89 -26.19 -9.45
N ILE A 70 -7.88 -24.95 -9.94
CA ILE A 70 -9.05 -24.27 -10.51
C ILE A 70 -8.69 -23.62 -11.85
N PRO A 71 -9.66 -23.39 -12.76
CA PRO A 71 -9.42 -22.58 -13.94
C PRO A 71 -9.14 -21.13 -13.56
N VAL A 72 -8.04 -20.56 -14.04
CA VAL A 72 -7.67 -19.15 -13.80
C VAL A 72 -7.69 -18.39 -15.13
N ARG A 73 -8.38 -17.25 -15.13
CA ARG A 73 -8.52 -16.35 -16.28
C ARG A 73 -8.28 -14.91 -15.83
N PHE A 74 -7.66 -14.13 -16.71
CA PHE A 74 -7.44 -12.70 -16.46
C PHE A 74 -8.04 -11.86 -17.59
N GLY A 75 -9.07 -11.09 -17.29
CA GLY A 75 -9.59 -10.05 -18.19
C GLY A 75 -8.69 -8.82 -18.22
N SER A 76 -7.87 -8.64 -17.16
CA SER A 76 -6.83 -7.61 -17.09
C SER A 76 -5.76 -8.00 -16.08
N PRO A 77 -4.53 -7.44 -16.16
CA PRO A 77 -3.47 -7.68 -15.16
C PRO A 77 -3.89 -7.34 -13.73
N TYR A 78 -4.82 -6.40 -13.54
CA TYR A 78 -5.32 -6.00 -12.22
C TYR A 78 -6.02 -7.14 -11.46
N LYS A 79 -6.48 -8.20 -12.16
CA LYS A 79 -7.06 -9.39 -11.55
C LYS A 79 -6.12 -10.12 -10.59
N VAL A 80 -4.80 -9.95 -10.71
CA VAL A 80 -3.82 -10.58 -9.79
C VAL A 80 -4.01 -10.14 -8.34
N CYS A 81 -4.65 -8.98 -8.09
CA CYS A 81 -4.94 -8.51 -6.74
C CYS A 81 -5.87 -9.47 -5.98
N ASP A 82 -6.83 -10.11 -6.66
CA ASP A 82 -7.70 -11.10 -6.01
C ASP A 82 -6.93 -12.32 -5.48
N PHE A 83 -5.74 -12.60 -6.00
CA PHE A 83 -4.91 -13.73 -5.60
C PHE A 83 -3.99 -13.42 -4.41
N ARG A 84 -3.93 -12.19 -3.93
CA ARG A 84 -3.07 -11.77 -2.80
C ARG A 84 -3.20 -12.65 -1.56
N PRO A 85 -4.40 -13.10 -1.15
CA PRO A 85 -4.53 -13.98 0.01
C PRO A 85 -3.88 -15.37 -0.16
N ALA A 86 -3.51 -15.72 -1.41
CA ALA A 86 -2.90 -16.99 -1.76
C ALA A 86 -1.40 -16.88 -2.15
N TYR A 87 -0.80 -15.70 -2.20
CA TYR A 87 0.55 -15.49 -2.73
C TYR A 87 1.62 -16.39 -2.10
N TRP A 88 1.52 -16.68 -0.80
CA TRP A 88 2.49 -17.53 -0.13
C TRP A 88 2.63 -18.93 -0.74
N MET A 89 1.55 -19.46 -1.31
CA MET A 89 1.54 -20.78 -1.94
C MET A 89 1.76 -20.73 -3.46
N LEU A 90 1.54 -19.57 -4.08
CA LEU A 90 1.71 -19.38 -5.51
C LEU A 90 3.15 -18.99 -5.89
N LEU A 91 3.85 -18.33 -4.98
CA LEU A 91 5.13 -17.69 -5.25
C LEU A 91 6.22 -18.22 -4.30
N PRO A 92 7.46 -18.45 -4.79
CA PRO A 92 8.54 -18.92 -3.95
C PRO A 92 8.94 -17.85 -2.92
N LEU A 93 8.91 -18.20 -1.65
CA LEU A 93 9.36 -17.33 -0.55
C LEU A 93 10.86 -17.54 -0.31
N ALA A 94 11.70 -17.26 -1.26
CA ALA A 94 13.17 -17.18 -1.24
C ALA A 94 13.93 -18.12 -0.24
N GLY A 95 13.37 -19.28 0.12
CA GLY A 95 13.98 -20.30 1.00
C GLY A 95 14.22 -19.88 2.47
N ARG A 96 13.74 -18.70 2.90
CA ARG A 96 13.85 -18.24 4.28
C ARG A 96 12.59 -18.59 5.08
N PRO A 97 12.71 -18.96 6.36
CA PRO A 97 11.58 -19.23 7.24
C PRO A 97 10.96 -17.91 7.73
N TYR A 98 10.21 -17.23 6.86
CA TYR A 98 9.49 -16.03 7.27
C TYR A 98 8.41 -16.36 8.30
N ALA A 99 8.37 -15.61 9.39
CA ALA A 99 7.33 -15.73 10.41
C ALA A 99 6.02 -15.06 9.95
N TYR A 100 6.15 -14.03 9.14
CA TYR A 100 5.05 -13.33 8.47
C TYR A 100 5.34 -13.16 6.99
N TRP A 101 4.31 -13.22 6.19
CA TRP A 101 4.31 -12.82 4.80
C TRP A 101 3.14 -11.89 4.53
N GLY A 102 3.18 -11.15 3.45
CA GLY A 102 2.09 -10.28 3.08
C GLY A 102 2.23 -9.75 1.66
N HIS A 103 1.44 -8.75 1.35
CA HIS A 103 1.49 -8.10 0.03
C HIS A 103 1.48 -6.58 0.17
N CYS A 104 1.99 -5.90 -0.85
CA CYS A 104 1.86 -4.44 -0.98
C CYS A 104 1.64 -4.03 -2.44
N ASP A 105 1.19 -2.77 -2.61
CA ASP A 105 1.16 -2.08 -3.89
C ASP A 105 2.49 -1.36 -4.18
N LEU A 106 2.69 -0.95 -5.43
CA LEU A 106 3.83 -0.11 -5.83
C LEU A 106 3.51 1.40 -5.81
N ASP A 107 2.25 1.78 -5.65
CA ASP A 107 1.84 3.19 -5.53
C ASP A 107 1.88 3.69 -4.08
N MET A 108 3.00 3.39 -3.42
CA MET A 108 3.28 3.68 -2.01
C MET A 108 4.69 4.25 -1.82
N ILE A 109 4.90 4.96 -0.71
CA ILE A 109 6.23 5.22 -0.13
C ILE A 109 6.17 4.79 1.33
N PHE A 110 7.06 3.89 1.74
CA PHE A 110 7.13 3.38 3.10
C PHE A 110 7.90 4.32 4.03
N GLY A 111 7.39 4.51 5.24
CA GLY A 111 8.13 5.06 6.37
C GLY A 111 8.86 3.95 7.13
N ARG A 112 9.12 4.16 8.42
CA ARG A 112 9.74 3.20 9.32
C ARG A 112 8.70 2.16 9.76
N LEU A 113 8.59 1.04 9.01
CA LEU A 113 7.62 -0.03 9.31
C LEU A 113 7.82 -0.63 10.71
N ASP A 114 9.08 -0.77 11.15
CA ASP A 114 9.47 -1.32 12.43
C ASP A 114 8.92 -0.54 13.65
N ARG A 115 8.60 0.75 13.46
CA ARG A 115 7.99 1.57 14.51
C ARG A 115 6.51 1.30 14.71
N PHE A 116 5.83 0.81 13.69
CA PHE A 116 4.38 0.61 13.64
C PHE A 116 4.01 -0.88 13.70
N ILE A 117 4.88 -1.75 13.22
CA ILE A 117 4.71 -3.21 13.25
C ILE A 117 5.75 -3.75 14.25
N CYS A 118 5.45 -3.60 15.53
CA CYS A 118 6.32 -4.06 16.61
C CYS A 118 6.07 -5.52 16.99
N ALA A 119 6.93 -6.08 17.84
CA ALA A 119 6.85 -7.47 18.29
C ALA A 119 5.49 -7.79 18.92
N ASP A 120 4.95 -6.92 19.77
CA ASP A 120 3.67 -7.14 20.46
C ASP A 120 2.50 -7.28 19.46
N ILE A 121 2.51 -6.51 18.36
CA ILE A 121 1.52 -6.64 17.29
C ILE A 121 1.69 -7.97 16.57
N LEU A 122 2.92 -8.33 16.23
CA LEU A 122 3.23 -9.59 15.56
C LEU A 122 2.86 -10.80 16.41
N ASP A 123 3.12 -10.78 17.72
CA ASP A 123 2.79 -11.88 18.62
C ASP A 123 1.28 -12.02 18.85
N GLY A 124 0.55 -10.92 18.89
CA GLY A 124 -0.88 -10.87 19.16
C GLY A 124 -1.79 -11.18 17.98
N ALA A 125 -1.34 -10.96 16.74
CA ALA A 125 -2.18 -11.01 15.54
C ALA A 125 -1.85 -12.21 14.62
N GLU A 126 -2.86 -12.72 13.94
CA GLU A 126 -2.71 -13.69 12.84
C GLU A 126 -2.68 -12.95 11.49
N LYS A 127 -3.30 -11.77 11.46
CA LYS A 127 -3.36 -10.88 10.31
C LYS A 127 -3.17 -9.45 10.77
N ILE A 128 -2.41 -8.68 10.02
CA ILE A 128 -2.16 -7.27 10.28
C ILE A 128 -2.71 -6.48 9.10
N PHE A 129 -3.60 -5.56 9.39
CA PHE A 129 -4.42 -4.74 8.49
C PHE A 129 -5.48 -5.52 7.69
N SER A 130 -6.38 -4.76 7.09
CA SER A 130 -7.50 -5.25 6.30
C SER A 130 -7.68 -4.45 5.02
N VAL A 131 -6.58 -3.89 4.52
CA VAL A 131 -6.54 -3.01 3.34
C VAL A 131 -5.85 -3.72 2.17
N GLY A 132 -6.35 -3.54 0.96
CA GLY A 132 -5.80 -4.19 -0.23
C GLY A 132 -4.34 -3.82 -0.51
N HIS A 133 -3.93 -2.61 -0.16
CA HIS A 133 -2.61 -2.07 -0.50
C HIS A 133 -1.47 -2.49 0.44
N LEU A 134 -1.75 -2.96 1.66
CA LEU A 134 -0.79 -3.63 2.55
C LEU A 134 -1.51 -4.50 3.57
N THR A 135 -1.25 -5.79 3.55
CA THR A 135 -1.73 -6.73 4.57
C THR A 135 -0.65 -7.78 4.82
N LEU A 136 -0.43 -8.12 6.11
CA LEU A 136 0.46 -9.20 6.51
C LEU A 136 -0.33 -10.34 7.15
N TYR A 137 0.16 -11.55 6.97
CA TYR A 137 -0.41 -12.79 7.53
C TYR A 137 0.68 -13.54 8.31
N ARG A 138 0.34 -14.06 9.47
CA ARG A 138 1.22 -15.00 10.17
C ARG A 138 1.43 -16.23 9.27
N ASN A 139 2.67 -16.66 9.12
CA ASN A 139 2.96 -17.82 8.28
C ASN A 139 2.68 -19.12 9.06
N CYS A 140 1.42 -19.48 9.14
CA CYS A 140 0.94 -20.73 9.73
C CYS A 140 -0.24 -21.27 8.91
N PRO A 141 -0.52 -22.58 8.96
CA PRO A 141 -1.60 -23.19 8.17
C PRO A 141 -2.95 -22.51 8.36
N GLU A 142 -3.31 -22.11 9.56
CA GLU A 142 -4.59 -21.48 9.88
C GLU A 142 -4.78 -20.16 9.16
N ALA A 143 -3.75 -19.31 9.13
CA ALA A 143 -3.76 -18.04 8.45
C ALA A 143 -3.62 -18.21 6.93
N ASN A 144 -2.70 -19.07 6.49
CA ASN A 144 -2.39 -19.28 5.09
C ASN A 144 -3.57 -19.85 4.29
N PHE A 145 -4.40 -20.70 4.88
CA PHE A 145 -5.57 -21.31 4.24
C PHE A 145 -6.89 -20.66 4.62
N MET A 146 -6.89 -19.55 5.36
CA MET A 146 -8.11 -18.86 5.76
C MET A 146 -8.99 -18.46 4.56
N PHE A 147 -8.40 -18.06 3.44
CA PHE A 147 -9.13 -17.62 2.25
C PHE A 147 -9.99 -18.73 1.62
N ARG A 148 -9.68 -20.01 1.91
CA ARG A 148 -10.41 -21.19 1.42
C ARG A 148 -11.55 -21.63 2.34
N ARG A 149 -11.65 -21.06 3.53
CA ARG A 149 -12.69 -21.46 4.50
C ARG A 149 -14.07 -21.05 3.99
N HIS A 150 -15.05 -21.87 4.35
CA HIS A 150 -16.45 -21.62 3.97
C HIS A 150 -16.93 -20.27 4.50
N HIS A 151 -17.64 -19.54 3.64
CA HIS A 151 -18.38 -18.33 4.00
C HIS A 151 -19.72 -18.35 3.25
N PRO A 152 -20.86 -18.03 3.90
CA PRO A 152 -22.17 -18.19 3.28
C PRO A 152 -22.40 -17.38 1.99
N GLU A 153 -21.67 -16.27 1.81
CA GLU A 153 -21.82 -15.36 0.67
C GLU A 153 -20.59 -15.27 -0.23
N LEU A 154 -19.50 -15.97 0.09
CA LEU A 154 -18.25 -15.89 -0.66
C LEU A 154 -17.75 -17.29 -1.00
N ASN A 155 -17.60 -17.55 -2.28
CA ASN A 155 -16.98 -18.75 -2.82
C ASN A 155 -15.63 -18.35 -3.47
N TRP A 156 -14.52 -18.69 -2.85
CA TRP A 156 -13.20 -18.35 -3.34
C TRP A 156 -12.90 -18.95 -4.72
N VAL A 157 -13.46 -20.14 -5.03
CA VAL A 157 -13.28 -20.80 -6.33
C VAL A 157 -13.95 -19.98 -7.43
N GLU A 158 -15.20 -19.58 -7.23
CA GLU A 158 -15.93 -18.72 -8.19
C GLU A 158 -15.24 -17.37 -8.36
N ILE A 159 -14.79 -16.76 -7.25
CA ILE A 159 -14.13 -15.44 -7.28
C ILE A 159 -12.81 -15.51 -8.05
N LEU A 160 -11.96 -16.50 -7.78
CA LEU A 160 -10.65 -16.60 -8.42
C LEU A 160 -10.74 -17.13 -9.86
N SER A 161 -11.80 -17.85 -10.21
CA SER A 161 -12.05 -18.32 -11.59
C SER A 161 -12.74 -17.25 -12.48
N ASP A 162 -13.37 -16.23 -11.90
CA ASP A 162 -13.91 -15.09 -12.66
C ASP A 162 -12.75 -14.30 -13.29
N GLU A 163 -12.87 -13.93 -14.54
CA GLU A 163 -11.85 -13.13 -15.24
C GLU A 163 -11.78 -11.68 -14.75
N ARG A 164 -12.87 -11.18 -14.13
CA ARG A 164 -12.97 -9.81 -13.61
C ARG A 164 -12.38 -9.72 -12.20
N HIS A 165 -11.76 -8.60 -11.88
CA HIS A 165 -11.37 -8.26 -10.51
C HIS A 165 -12.62 -8.14 -9.61
N ARG A 166 -12.60 -8.82 -8.46
CA ARG A 166 -13.72 -8.93 -7.52
C ARG A 166 -13.43 -8.31 -6.14
N GLY A 167 -12.23 -7.76 -5.94
CA GLY A 167 -11.82 -7.18 -4.66
C GLY A 167 -11.71 -8.21 -3.54
N PHE A 168 -11.23 -9.42 -3.86
CA PHE A 168 -11.15 -10.50 -2.88
C PHE A 168 -10.12 -10.22 -1.78
N ASP A 169 -9.10 -9.43 -2.06
CA ASP A 169 -8.09 -8.95 -1.13
C ASP A 169 -8.56 -7.81 -0.20
N GLU A 170 -9.73 -7.21 -0.51
CA GLU A 170 -10.26 -6.04 0.18
C GLU A 170 -11.33 -6.37 1.23
N HIS A 171 -11.98 -5.32 1.77
CA HIS A 171 -13.01 -5.40 2.82
C HIS A 171 -14.21 -6.29 2.46
N ILE A 172 -14.56 -6.35 1.17
CA ILE A 172 -15.69 -7.11 0.65
C ILE A 172 -15.36 -8.59 0.41
N GLY A 173 -14.09 -8.95 0.41
CA GLY A 173 -13.58 -10.28 0.11
C GLY A 173 -13.06 -11.03 1.35
N VAL A 174 -11.79 -11.43 1.33
CA VAL A 174 -11.15 -12.28 2.36
C VAL A 174 -11.31 -11.74 3.78
N ASN A 175 -11.43 -10.45 3.96
CA ASN A 175 -11.63 -9.82 5.27
C ASN A 175 -12.98 -10.21 5.91
N ARG A 176 -13.99 -10.55 5.10
CA ARG A 176 -15.27 -11.08 5.59
C ARG A 176 -15.11 -12.52 6.08
N ILE A 177 -14.32 -13.33 5.39
CA ILE A 177 -13.99 -14.70 5.80
C ILE A 177 -13.27 -14.68 7.16
N TRP A 178 -12.25 -13.79 7.31
CA TRP A 178 -11.52 -13.62 8.57
C TRP A 178 -12.44 -13.26 9.73
N ARG A 179 -13.35 -12.31 9.56
CA ARG A 179 -14.32 -11.92 10.59
C ARG A 179 -15.30 -13.04 10.92
N TYR A 180 -15.80 -13.74 9.91
CA TYR A 180 -16.74 -14.84 10.10
C TYR A 180 -16.16 -15.99 10.92
N HIS A 181 -14.87 -16.27 10.77
CA HIS A 181 -14.16 -17.31 11.50
C HIS A 181 -13.46 -16.82 12.78
N GLY A 182 -13.67 -15.59 13.20
CA GLY A 182 -13.07 -15.03 14.42
C GLY A 182 -11.54 -14.91 14.39
N GLY A 183 -10.95 -14.77 13.18
CA GLY A 183 -9.50 -14.63 13.03
C GLY A 183 -8.99 -13.32 13.64
N ARG A 184 -7.89 -13.40 14.41
CA ARG A 184 -7.31 -12.25 15.13
C ARG A 184 -6.62 -11.29 14.16
N THR A 185 -7.27 -10.18 13.91
CA THR A 185 -6.76 -9.14 13.00
C THR A 185 -6.43 -7.86 13.78
N TYR A 186 -5.20 -7.36 13.64
CA TYR A 186 -4.82 -6.02 14.09
C TYR A 186 -5.14 -5.00 13.00
N VAL A 187 -5.84 -3.92 13.37
CA VAL A 187 -6.21 -2.82 12.47
C VAL A 187 -6.00 -1.50 13.19
N ASP A 188 -5.15 -0.64 12.60
CA ASP A 188 -5.02 0.76 12.97
C ASP A 188 -4.81 1.59 11.70
N GLU A 189 -5.89 2.16 11.18
CA GLU A 189 -5.82 3.02 9.99
C GLU A 189 -5.30 4.43 10.30
N THR A 190 -5.13 4.79 11.56
CA THR A 190 -4.66 6.13 11.94
C THR A 190 -3.18 6.33 11.61
N ILE A 191 -2.41 5.25 11.56
CA ILE A 191 -0.99 5.25 11.22
C ILE A 191 -0.73 5.25 9.70
N ILE A 192 -1.78 5.15 8.89
CA ILE A 192 -1.71 5.07 7.42
C ILE A 192 -2.06 6.43 6.82
N ALA A 193 -1.25 6.90 5.87
CA ALA A 193 -1.59 8.05 5.04
C ALA A 193 -2.20 7.57 3.72
N ASP A 194 -3.46 7.10 3.77
CA ASP A 194 -4.23 6.73 2.60
C ASP A 194 -4.86 7.97 1.97
N LEU A 195 -4.46 8.29 0.72
CA LEU A 195 -4.80 9.54 0.04
C LEU A 195 -5.96 9.35 -0.92
N ASP A 196 -6.91 10.27 -0.89
CA ASP A 196 -8.09 10.26 -1.76
C ASP A 196 -7.71 10.54 -3.23
N PRO A 197 -7.92 9.59 -4.16
CA PRO A 197 -7.56 9.75 -5.57
C PRO A 197 -8.50 10.70 -6.34
N HIS A 198 -9.67 11.03 -5.79
CA HIS A 198 -10.71 11.82 -6.46
C HIS A 198 -10.58 13.33 -6.21
N VAL A 199 -9.59 13.74 -5.43
CA VAL A 199 -9.27 15.14 -5.20
C VAL A 199 -7.83 15.41 -5.61
N ARG A 200 -7.57 16.57 -6.22
CA ARG A 200 -6.22 16.90 -6.69
C ARG A 200 -5.23 17.06 -5.54
N ARG A 201 -5.63 17.74 -4.47
CA ARG A 201 -4.79 17.89 -3.29
C ARG A 201 -4.50 16.55 -2.64
N LEU A 202 -3.34 16.45 -2.01
CA LEU A 202 -3.05 15.33 -1.12
C LEU A 202 -3.88 15.49 0.15
N GLU A 203 -4.98 14.74 0.20
CA GLU A 203 -5.90 14.69 1.34
C GLU A 203 -6.15 13.23 1.71
N PHE A 204 -6.24 12.96 3.00
CA PHE A 204 -6.62 11.64 3.48
C PHE A 204 -8.03 11.27 3.01
N VAL A 205 -8.27 9.99 2.78
CA VAL A 205 -9.61 9.44 2.55
C VAL A 205 -10.54 9.81 3.71
N ASN A 206 -10.06 9.69 4.95
CA ASN A 206 -10.77 10.20 6.12
C ASN A 206 -10.68 11.73 6.16
N ALA A 207 -11.79 12.39 5.77
CA ALA A 207 -11.86 13.86 5.65
C ALA A 207 -11.53 14.61 6.93
N LEU A 208 -11.78 14.03 8.11
CA LEU A 208 -11.57 14.67 9.42
C LEU A 208 -10.09 14.84 9.76
N ARG A 209 -9.20 14.11 9.07
CA ARG A 209 -7.74 14.20 9.24
C ARG A 209 -7.11 15.35 8.45
N ASN A 210 -7.84 15.92 7.47
CA ASN A 210 -7.31 16.94 6.57
C ASN A 210 -7.13 18.30 7.24
N ARG A 211 -6.06 18.99 6.86
CA ARG A 211 -5.75 20.35 7.27
C ARG A 211 -5.52 21.25 6.06
N ARG A 212 -5.86 22.53 6.19
CA ARG A 212 -5.76 23.48 5.08
C ARG A 212 -4.32 23.66 4.58
N GLN A 213 -3.35 23.66 5.49
CA GLN A 213 -1.94 23.87 5.19
C GLN A 213 -1.16 22.60 5.59
N GLN A 214 -1.32 21.52 4.83
CA GLN A 214 -0.61 20.25 5.02
C GLN A 214 0.31 19.96 3.84
N LEU A 215 1.44 19.34 4.14
CA LEU A 215 2.44 18.86 3.19
C LEU A 215 2.92 17.49 3.60
N PHE A 216 2.96 16.55 2.64
CA PHE A 216 3.55 15.24 2.85
C PHE A 216 4.98 15.25 2.35
N TYR A 217 5.88 14.57 3.07
CA TYR A 217 7.28 14.45 2.67
C TYR A 217 7.93 13.21 3.28
N PHE A 218 9.00 12.76 2.64
CA PHE A 218 9.88 11.71 3.11
C PHE A 218 11.17 12.34 3.63
N ASP A 219 11.63 11.90 4.80
CA ASP A 219 12.88 12.33 5.41
C ASP A 219 13.59 11.15 6.09
N GLN A 220 14.65 10.65 5.46
CA GLN A 220 15.52 9.61 6.00
C GLN A 220 14.76 8.42 6.61
N GLY A 221 13.87 7.81 5.83
CA GLY A 221 13.07 6.66 6.24
C GLY A 221 11.77 7.01 6.96
N LYS A 222 11.41 8.28 7.11
CA LYS A 222 10.14 8.67 7.73
C LYS A 222 9.21 9.26 6.69
N VAL A 223 7.97 8.79 6.67
CA VAL A 223 6.87 9.45 5.96
C VAL A 223 6.18 10.40 6.94
N LEU A 224 6.16 11.67 6.59
CA LEU A 224 5.73 12.75 7.47
C LEU A 224 4.62 13.58 6.81
N CYS A 225 3.62 13.95 7.60
CA CYS A 225 2.66 15.00 7.25
C CYS A 225 2.90 16.20 8.16
N GLY A 226 3.45 17.26 7.60
CA GLY A 226 3.60 18.53 8.27
C GLY A 226 2.35 19.39 8.09
N VAL A 227 1.91 20.05 9.17
CA VAL A 227 0.81 21.03 9.18
C VAL A 227 1.35 22.35 9.68
N TYR A 228 1.23 23.41 8.87
CA TYR A 228 1.59 24.74 9.25
C TYR A 228 0.37 25.50 9.77
N SER A 229 0.41 25.96 11.03
CA SER A 229 -0.67 26.72 11.66
C SER A 229 -0.11 27.63 12.75
N GLY A 230 -0.65 28.85 12.86
CA GLY A 230 -0.23 29.81 13.87
C GLY A 230 1.28 30.14 13.85
N GLY A 231 1.90 30.17 12.67
CA GLY A 231 3.33 30.46 12.54
C GLY A 231 4.27 29.29 12.83
N ARG A 232 3.75 28.08 13.11
CA ARG A 232 4.53 26.92 13.54
C ARG A 232 4.18 25.68 12.72
N TRP A 233 5.16 24.77 12.59
CA TRP A 233 4.95 23.42 12.08
C TRP A 233 4.62 22.45 13.21
N SER A 234 3.63 21.60 12.96
CA SER A 234 3.42 20.34 13.68
C SER A 234 3.56 19.20 12.69
N THR A 235 4.13 18.08 13.11
CA THR A 235 4.44 16.95 12.23
C THR A 235 3.91 15.66 12.83
N SER A 236 3.25 14.86 12.00
CA SER A 236 2.83 13.49 12.31
C SER A 236 3.57 12.52 11.40
N GLU A 237 4.05 11.40 11.97
CA GLU A 237 4.71 10.32 11.23
C GLU A 237 3.69 9.24 10.87
N TYR A 238 3.84 8.67 9.67
CA TYR A 238 2.98 7.62 9.14
C TYR A 238 3.82 6.41 8.72
N MET A 239 3.22 5.24 8.82
CA MET A 239 3.83 3.99 8.41
C MET A 239 4.13 3.96 6.91
N TYR A 240 3.24 4.50 6.10
CA TYR A 240 3.41 4.76 4.66
C TYR A 240 2.41 5.78 4.15
N VAL A 241 2.65 6.27 2.95
CA VAL A 241 1.66 6.99 2.14
C VAL A 241 1.27 6.12 0.94
N HIS A 242 -0.05 6.06 0.65
CA HIS A 242 -0.61 5.33 -0.48
C HIS A 242 -1.32 6.30 -1.43
N PHE A 243 -0.98 6.26 -2.71
CA PHE A 243 -1.42 7.25 -3.70
C PHE A 243 -2.69 6.84 -4.45
N GLN A 244 -3.14 5.58 -4.37
CA GLN A 244 -4.37 5.07 -4.99
C GLN A 244 -4.48 5.39 -6.49
N LYS A 245 -3.63 4.83 -7.33
CA LYS A 245 -3.68 5.02 -8.80
C LYS A 245 -3.52 6.49 -9.25
N ARG A 246 -3.14 7.39 -8.35
CA ARG A 246 -2.83 8.78 -8.70
C ARG A 246 -1.65 8.82 -9.65
N ALA A 247 -1.78 9.56 -10.74
CA ALA A 247 -0.65 9.81 -11.63
C ALA A 247 0.41 10.64 -10.91
N MET A 248 1.50 9.99 -10.53
CA MET A 248 2.63 10.60 -9.85
C MET A 248 3.82 10.66 -10.80
N ALA A 249 4.37 11.84 -11.03
CA ALA A 249 5.56 12.04 -11.85
C ALA A 249 6.77 12.34 -10.97
N ARG A 250 7.95 11.89 -11.37
CA ARG A 250 9.18 12.41 -10.79
C ARG A 250 9.48 13.76 -11.42
N ARG A 251 9.39 14.82 -10.63
CA ARG A 251 9.71 16.20 -11.04
C ARG A 251 11.24 16.43 -10.96
N SER A 252 11.67 17.34 -10.13
CA SER A 252 13.08 17.68 -9.88
C SER A 252 13.70 16.88 -8.73
N CYS A 253 13.17 15.70 -8.40
CA CYS A 253 13.65 14.85 -7.33
C CYS A 253 14.76 13.94 -7.84
N ASP A 254 15.89 13.87 -7.12
CA ASP A 254 16.92 12.88 -7.35
C ASP A 254 16.35 11.46 -7.13
N PRO A 255 16.63 10.50 -8.02
CA PRO A 255 16.18 9.11 -7.90
C PRO A 255 16.55 8.44 -6.57
N TYR A 256 17.66 8.82 -5.99
CA TYR A 256 18.17 8.23 -4.74
C TYR A 256 18.06 9.18 -3.54
N ALA A 257 17.23 10.22 -3.66
CA ALA A 257 17.06 11.17 -2.58
C ALA A 257 16.56 10.49 -1.30
N SER A 258 17.31 10.66 -0.22
CA SER A 258 16.86 10.27 1.12
C SER A 258 15.89 11.26 1.75
N ARG A 259 15.59 12.36 1.03
CA ARG A 259 14.67 13.43 1.43
C ARG A 259 14.00 14.03 0.22
N PHE A 260 12.65 14.04 0.20
CA PHE A 260 11.86 14.61 -0.87
C PHE A 260 10.45 15.01 -0.40
N ALA A 261 9.89 16.00 -1.07
CA ALA A 261 8.48 16.36 -0.89
C ALA A 261 7.59 15.48 -1.76
N ILE A 262 6.42 15.12 -1.25
CA ILE A 262 5.37 14.40 -1.95
C ILE A 262 4.33 15.43 -2.40
N ALA A 263 4.29 15.68 -3.71
CA ALA A 263 3.42 16.66 -4.33
C ALA A 263 2.11 16.04 -4.81
N SER A 264 1.13 16.86 -5.12
CA SER A 264 -0.20 16.44 -5.59
C SER A 264 -0.20 15.68 -6.91
N ASP A 265 0.90 15.71 -7.65
CA ASP A 265 1.09 15.07 -8.96
C ASP A 265 2.52 14.53 -9.16
N GLY A 266 3.25 14.31 -8.07
CA GLY A 266 4.60 13.76 -8.17
C GLY A 266 5.49 14.00 -6.96
N PHE A 267 6.81 14.02 -7.21
CA PHE A 267 7.83 14.16 -6.18
C PHE A 267 8.76 15.32 -6.51
N GLY A 268 9.09 16.13 -5.52
CA GLY A 268 9.96 17.30 -5.65
C GLY A 268 11.09 17.30 -4.63
N GLY A 269 12.12 18.10 -4.89
CA GLY A 269 13.22 18.29 -3.96
C GLY A 269 12.77 18.91 -2.63
N LEU A 270 13.45 18.52 -1.54
CA LEU A 270 13.21 19.07 -0.22
C LEU A 270 14.56 19.42 0.42
N ALA A 271 14.88 20.72 0.50
CA ALA A 271 16.16 21.19 0.98
C ALA A 271 16.30 21.18 2.51
N ALA A 272 15.20 21.35 3.25
CA ALA A 272 15.21 21.45 4.71
C ALA A 272 13.98 20.81 5.36
N VAL A 273 14.15 20.39 6.61
CA VAL A 273 13.07 19.90 7.49
C VAL A 273 13.14 20.69 8.81
N PRO A 274 12.06 21.34 9.26
CA PRO A 274 10.75 21.41 8.58
C PRO A 274 10.81 22.16 7.23
N PRO A 275 9.90 21.81 6.27
CA PRO A 275 9.87 22.47 4.96
C PRO A 275 9.50 23.95 5.04
N GLY A 276 9.92 24.74 4.04
CA GLY A 276 9.43 26.11 3.91
C GLY A 276 7.91 26.12 3.66
N LYS A 277 7.18 27.06 4.26
CA LYS A 277 5.71 27.17 4.10
C LYS A 277 5.27 27.34 2.63
N ASP A 278 6.10 27.93 1.80
CA ASP A 278 5.80 28.20 0.41
C ASP A 278 5.71 26.91 -0.42
N LEU A 279 6.39 25.82 0.02
CA LEU A 279 6.29 24.50 -0.60
C LEU A 279 4.87 23.92 -0.51
N ILE A 280 4.04 24.36 0.45
CA ILE A 280 2.62 23.95 0.51
C ILE A 280 1.89 24.43 -0.76
N ARG A 281 2.16 25.64 -1.22
CA ARG A 281 1.53 26.17 -2.44
C ARG A 281 2.08 25.51 -3.69
N GLU A 282 3.33 25.12 -3.68
CA GLU A 282 3.99 24.48 -4.81
C GLU A 282 3.57 22.99 -4.94
N TYR A 283 3.59 22.23 -3.84
CA TYR A 283 3.43 20.79 -3.87
C TYR A 283 2.02 20.29 -3.51
N ASN A 284 1.25 21.09 -2.76
CA ASN A 284 -0.13 20.75 -2.40
C ASN A 284 -1.10 21.93 -2.56
N PRO A 285 -1.20 22.53 -3.75
CA PRO A 285 -1.98 23.75 -3.97
C PRO A 285 -3.48 23.53 -3.79
N ALA A 286 -4.16 24.52 -3.19
CA ALA A 286 -5.61 24.63 -3.19
C ALA A 286 -6.03 25.54 -4.36
N ARG A 287 -6.60 24.97 -5.43
CA ARG A 287 -7.10 25.72 -6.57
C ARG A 287 -8.62 25.80 -6.52
N LEU A 288 -9.17 27.02 -6.68
CA LEU A 288 -10.63 27.25 -6.67
C LEU A 288 -11.36 26.42 -7.74
N ALA A 289 -10.76 26.30 -8.93
CA ALA A 289 -11.33 25.51 -10.03
C ALA A 289 -11.42 24.00 -9.69
N ASP A 290 -10.49 23.47 -8.90
CA ASP A 290 -10.54 22.08 -8.45
C ASP A 290 -11.61 21.91 -7.34
N LEU A 291 -11.68 22.85 -6.40
CA LEU A 291 -12.65 22.81 -5.29
C LEU A 291 -14.10 22.75 -5.79
N SER A 292 -14.46 23.53 -6.81
CA SER A 292 -15.82 23.53 -7.34
C SER A 292 -16.21 22.19 -7.97
N LYS A 293 -15.28 21.57 -8.70
CA LYS A 293 -15.50 20.26 -9.34
C LYS A 293 -15.55 19.11 -8.32
N GLU A 294 -14.75 19.20 -7.27
CA GLU A 294 -14.60 18.17 -6.25
C GLU A 294 -15.66 18.26 -5.13
N LEU A 295 -16.42 19.37 -5.03
CA LEU A 295 -17.34 19.63 -3.93
C LEU A 295 -18.34 18.49 -3.66
N PRO A 296 -19.01 17.89 -4.66
CA PRO A 296 -19.95 16.80 -4.39
C PRO A 296 -19.28 15.55 -3.80
N HIS A 297 -18.04 15.25 -4.22
CA HIS A 297 -17.26 14.16 -3.67
C HIS A 297 -16.81 14.47 -2.23
N ARG A 298 -16.31 15.68 -1.98
CA ARG A 298 -15.86 16.13 -0.66
C ARG A 298 -16.96 16.05 0.39
N VAL A 299 -18.20 16.46 0.04
CA VAL A 299 -19.36 16.35 0.93
C VAL A 299 -19.66 14.89 1.24
N ARG A 300 -19.73 14.01 0.25
CA ARG A 300 -19.97 12.56 0.46
C ARG A 300 -18.89 11.92 1.34
N ARG A 301 -17.63 12.26 1.10
CA ARG A 301 -16.49 11.79 1.91
C ARG A 301 -16.59 12.24 3.36
N LEU A 302 -16.93 13.52 3.61
CA LEU A 302 -17.11 14.05 4.95
C LEU A 302 -18.23 13.29 5.71
N ILE A 303 -19.39 13.09 5.06
CA ILE A 303 -20.50 12.34 5.65
C ILE A 303 -20.06 10.91 6.04
N ARG A 304 -19.32 10.21 5.18
CA ARG A 304 -18.79 8.88 5.49
C ARG A 304 -17.83 8.91 6.68
N SER A 305 -16.92 9.89 6.72
CA SER A 305 -15.93 10.02 7.79
C SER A 305 -16.58 10.33 9.15
N VAL A 306 -17.70 11.04 9.17
CA VAL A 306 -18.45 11.30 10.40
C VAL A 306 -19.21 10.05 10.84
N ARG A 307 -19.90 9.36 9.91
CA ARG A 307 -20.62 8.11 10.22
C ARG A 307 -19.71 6.99 10.72
N GLY A 308 -18.51 6.84 10.16
CA GLY A 308 -17.53 5.85 10.61
C GLY A 308 -16.91 6.12 11.99
N LYS A 309 -17.16 7.31 12.60
CA LYS A 309 -16.80 7.60 14.00
C LYS A 309 -17.90 7.22 15.00
N ILE A 310 -19.11 7.01 14.51
CA ILE A 310 -20.30 6.76 15.35
C ILE A 310 -20.60 5.24 15.42
N ALA A 311 -20.01 4.46 14.55
CA ALA A 311 -20.05 2.99 14.53
C ALA A 311 -18.77 2.38 15.13
#